data_5da95acb5264eb41898b000cd6a54187
#
_entry.id   5da95acb5264eb41898b000cd6a54187
#
_cell.length_a   1.000
_cell.length_b   1.000
_cell.length_c   1.000
_cell.angle_alpha   90.00
_cell.angle_beta   90.00
_cell.angle_gamma   90.00
#
_symmetry.space_group_name_H-M   'P 1'
#
loop_
_entity.id
_entity.type
_entity.pdbx_description
1 polymer ?
#
loop_
_entity_poly.entity_id
_entity_poly.type
_entity_poly.pdbx_seq_one_letter_code
_entity_poly.pdbx_strand_id
1 'polypeptide(L)'
;QFLTTWMIFASLGFLLLGFQVISQRIGRSQSLRIMGLVSILLLFGFTFRAGWIANYEHGDVPQEMLVYTQTSPDLHNLAKEIERTAALTGDRTAIKIAIDTKDAYQWPWQWYLRRYTEVIYSDHSSDKAVVGDDRLIIVVNEHNNAESISKLPDGFSEGRRLVHRWW
;
A
#
# COMPACT_ATOMS: atom_id res chain seq x y z
N GLN A 1 29.33 0.92 -10.86
CA GLN A 1 29.17 2.27 -11.50
C GLN A 1 29.89 2.36 -12.83
N PHE A 2 31.13 1.89 -12.97
CA PHE A 2 31.92 1.98 -14.21
C PHE A 2 31.26 1.21 -15.38
N LEU A 3 30.77 0.01 -15.13
CA LEU A 3 30.11 -0.82 -16.15
C LEU A 3 28.81 -0.21 -16.69
N THR A 4 28.00 0.35 -15.82
CA THR A 4 26.73 1.03 -16.18
C THR A 4 26.98 2.25 -17.05
N THR A 5 28.03 3.02 -16.76
CA THR A 5 28.39 4.20 -17.56
C THR A 5 28.81 3.77 -18.99
N TRP A 6 29.63 2.73 -19.13
CA TRP A 6 30.02 2.21 -20.44
C TRP A 6 28.85 1.64 -21.25
N MET A 7 27.92 0.98 -20.61
CA MET A 7 26.71 0.48 -21.28
C MET A 7 25.84 1.62 -21.82
N ILE A 8 25.75 2.75 -21.12
CA ILE A 8 25.00 3.93 -21.58
C ILE A 8 25.69 4.55 -22.81
N PHE A 9 27.00 4.72 -22.79
CA PHE A 9 27.73 5.26 -23.94
C PHE A 9 27.70 4.33 -25.16
N ALA A 10 27.80 3.03 -24.94
CA ALA A 10 27.69 2.05 -26.01
C ALA A 10 26.30 2.05 -26.67
N SER A 11 25.23 2.10 -25.85
CA SER A 11 23.85 2.17 -26.36
C SER A 11 23.59 3.46 -27.14
N LEU A 12 24.11 4.59 -26.66
CA LEU A 12 24.00 5.86 -27.36
C LEU A 12 24.72 5.86 -28.70
N GLY A 13 25.94 5.27 -28.73
CA GLY A 13 26.71 5.07 -29.96
C GLY A 13 25.99 4.20 -31.00
N PHE A 14 25.37 3.12 -30.52
CA PHE A 14 24.57 2.22 -31.37
C PHE A 14 23.35 2.90 -31.96
N LEU A 15 22.65 3.73 -31.18
CA LEU A 15 21.51 4.53 -31.64
C LEU A 15 21.92 5.56 -32.70
N LEU A 16 23.05 6.24 -32.50
CA LEU A 16 23.56 7.21 -33.47
C LEU A 16 23.98 6.56 -34.79
N LEU A 17 24.69 5.43 -34.74
CA LEU A 17 25.04 4.64 -35.93
C LEU A 17 23.82 4.13 -36.66
N GLY A 18 22.84 3.58 -35.93
CA GLY A 18 21.56 3.13 -36.51
C GLY A 18 20.81 4.29 -37.21
N PHE A 19 20.75 5.46 -36.58
CA PHE A 19 20.18 6.65 -37.18
C PHE A 19 20.88 7.06 -38.48
N GLN A 20 22.23 7.04 -38.49
CA GLN A 20 23.02 7.43 -39.65
C GLN A 20 22.77 6.47 -40.83
N VAL A 21 22.76 5.16 -40.59
CA VAL A 21 22.49 4.14 -41.60
C VAL A 21 21.05 4.26 -42.16
N ILE A 22 20.08 4.47 -41.31
CA ILE A 22 18.68 4.62 -41.73
C ILE A 22 18.48 5.94 -42.50
N SER A 23 19.09 7.04 -42.05
CA SER A 23 18.95 8.33 -42.68
C SER A 23 19.54 8.41 -44.09
N GLN A 24 20.56 7.59 -44.36
CA GLN A 24 21.13 7.49 -45.71
C GLN A 24 20.19 6.76 -46.69
N ARG A 25 19.31 5.85 -46.20
CA ARG A 25 18.41 5.07 -47.04
C ARG A 25 17.05 5.72 -47.28
N ILE A 26 16.45 6.32 -46.27
CA ILE A 26 15.08 6.82 -46.34
C ILE A 26 14.93 8.33 -46.15
N GLY A 27 16.05 9.02 -45.99
CA GLY A 27 16.10 10.48 -45.80
C GLY A 27 15.90 10.89 -44.34
N ARG A 28 16.51 12.06 -44.03
CA ARG A 28 16.65 12.55 -42.65
C ARG A 28 15.31 12.80 -41.93
N SER A 29 14.34 13.34 -42.68
CA SER A 29 13.03 13.68 -42.10
C SER A 29 12.22 12.43 -41.71
N GLN A 30 12.25 11.38 -42.53
CA GLN A 30 11.56 10.12 -42.24
C GLN A 30 12.25 9.35 -41.13
N SER A 31 13.59 9.36 -41.08
CA SER A 31 14.35 8.74 -39.99
C SER A 31 14.06 9.37 -38.63
N LEU A 32 13.93 10.69 -38.57
CA LEU A 32 13.53 11.39 -37.31
C LEU A 32 12.13 11.00 -36.86
N ARG A 33 11.17 10.85 -37.80
CA ARG A 33 9.82 10.39 -37.46
C ARG A 33 9.83 8.96 -36.93
N ILE A 34 10.56 8.07 -37.56
CA ILE A 34 10.68 6.67 -37.11
C ILE A 34 11.33 6.60 -35.74
N MET A 35 12.44 7.32 -35.52
CA MET A 35 13.08 7.40 -34.21
C MET A 35 12.14 7.95 -33.14
N GLY A 36 11.38 8.99 -33.45
CA GLY A 36 10.38 9.54 -32.54
C GLY A 36 9.33 8.51 -32.16
N LEU A 37 8.79 7.78 -33.15
CA LEU A 37 7.82 6.71 -32.90
C LEU A 37 8.40 5.58 -32.04
N VAL A 38 9.61 5.12 -32.34
CA VAL A 38 10.30 4.07 -31.56
C VAL A 38 10.56 4.56 -30.13
N SER A 39 10.99 5.80 -29.94
CA SER A 39 11.21 6.38 -28.62
C SER A 39 9.90 6.46 -27.81
N ILE A 40 8.81 6.87 -28.43
CA ILE A 40 7.48 6.92 -27.79
C ILE A 40 7.05 5.52 -27.36
N LEU A 41 7.21 4.52 -28.23
CA LEU A 41 6.86 3.12 -27.90
C LEU A 41 7.68 2.55 -26.75
N LEU A 42 9.00 2.85 -26.73
CA LEU A 42 9.89 2.42 -25.65
C LEU A 42 9.53 3.11 -24.33
N LEU A 43 9.30 4.41 -24.34
CA LEU A 43 8.87 5.17 -23.16
C LEU A 43 7.51 4.68 -22.67
N PHE A 44 6.56 4.42 -23.57
CA PHE A 44 5.27 3.86 -23.20
C PHE A 44 5.42 2.49 -22.54
N GLY A 45 6.19 1.58 -23.14
CA GLY A 45 6.47 0.26 -22.56
C GLY A 45 7.13 0.35 -21.18
N PHE A 46 8.10 1.24 -21.02
CA PHE A 46 8.74 1.50 -19.73
C PHE A 46 7.75 2.04 -18.70
N THR A 47 6.97 3.06 -19.06
CA THR A 47 5.97 3.67 -18.16
C THR A 47 4.90 2.67 -17.76
N PHE A 48 4.41 1.88 -18.73
CA PHE A 48 3.43 0.83 -18.45
C PHE A 48 3.99 -0.22 -17.48
N ARG A 49 5.22 -0.69 -17.73
CA ARG A 49 5.88 -1.65 -16.82
C ARG A 49 6.10 -1.07 -15.43
N ALA A 50 6.61 0.15 -15.32
CA ALA A 50 6.82 0.81 -14.04
C ALA A 50 5.50 0.98 -13.27
N GLY A 51 4.45 1.43 -13.98
CA GLY A 51 3.11 1.55 -13.40
C GLY A 51 2.53 0.21 -12.96
N TRP A 52 2.78 -0.85 -13.73
CA TRP A 52 2.34 -2.20 -13.35
C TRP A 52 3.02 -2.68 -12.06
N ILE A 53 4.35 -2.56 -11.98
CA ILE A 53 5.12 -2.96 -10.81
C ILE A 53 4.69 -2.17 -9.57
N ALA A 54 4.56 -0.84 -9.69
CA ALA A 54 4.16 0.01 -8.58
C ALA A 54 2.74 -0.29 -8.07
N ASN A 55 1.82 -0.73 -8.92
CA ASN A 55 0.44 -0.97 -8.52
C ASN A 55 0.15 -2.42 -8.11
N TYR A 56 0.81 -3.40 -8.70
CA TYR A 56 0.45 -4.81 -8.56
C TYR A 56 1.53 -5.67 -7.88
N GLU A 57 2.80 -5.33 -8.03
CA GLU A 57 3.90 -6.11 -7.43
C GLU A 57 4.36 -5.48 -6.10
N HIS A 58 4.52 -4.15 -6.08
CA HIS A 58 4.99 -3.41 -4.92
C HIS A 58 3.93 -2.43 -4.37
N GLY A 59 2.66 -2.73 -4.59
CA GLY A 59 1.56 -1.84 -4.25
C GLY A 59 1.44 -1.47 -2.77
N ASP A 60 2.05 -2.24 -1.87
CA ASP A 60 2.03 -2.05 -0.43
C ASP A 60 3.44 -1.87 0.19
N VAL A 61 4.47 -1.73 -0.64
CA VAL A 61 5.87 -1.54 -0.20
C VAL A 61 6.44 -0.29 -0.85
N PRO A 62 7.06 0.64 -0.10
CA PRO A 62 7.62 1.87 -0.63
C PRO A 62 8.98 1.61 -1.32
N GLN A 63 9.00 0.80 -2.36
CA GLN A 63 10.19 0.57 -3.18
C GLN A 63 10.32 1.61 -4.29
N GLU A 64 9.20 2.15 -4.75
CA GLU A 64 9.16 3.17 -5.81
C GLU A 64 9.14 4.58 -5.21
N MET A 65 9.77 5.52 -5.89
CA MET A 65 9.86 6.93 -5.44
C MET A 65 8.48 7.61 -5.23
N LEU A 66 7.44 7.14 -5.89
CA LEU A 66 6.08 7.69 -5.81
C LEU A 66 5.29 7.17 -4.62
N VAL A 67 5.78 6.12 -3.96
CA VAL A 67 5.10 5.47 -2.84
C VAL A 67 5.72 5.97 -1.55
N TYR A 68 5.01 6.84 -0.82
CA TYR A 68 5.50 7.43 0.41
C TYR A 68 4.97 6.74 1.66
N THR A 69 3.66 6.59 1.79
CA THR A 69 3.03 5.90 2.91
C THR A 69 1.95 4.96 2.40
N GLN A 70 2.04 3.71 2.78
CA GLN A 70 1.04 2.73 2.41
C GLN A 70 0.69 1.82 3.56
N THR A 71 -0.53 1.31 3.52
CA THR A 71 -1.01 0.26 4.41
C THR A 71 -1.06 -1.06 3.66
N SER A 72 -0.95 -2.15 4.40
CA SER A 72 -1.07 -3.49 3.84
C SER A 72 -2.48 -3.78 3.32
N PRO A 73 -2.64 -4.63 2.31
CA PRO A 73 -3.93 -5.15 1.87
C PRO A 73 -4.76 -5.80 2.97
N ASP A 74 -4.12 -6.29 4.03
CA ASP A 74 -4.78 -6.92 5.17
C ASP A 74 -5.74 -5.98 5.88
N LEU A 75 -5.40 -4.67 5.97
CA LEU A 75 -6.27 -3.68 6.57
C LEU A 75 -7.57 -3.53 5.79
N HIS A 76 -7.46 -3.49 4.46
CA HIS A 76 -8.63 -3.43 3.59
C HIS A 76 -9.50 -4.69 3.71
N ASN A 77 -8.88 -5.86 3.80
CA ASN A 77 -9.58 -7.13 3.96
C ASN A 77 -10.30 -7.20 5.31
N LEU A 78 -9.63 -6.78 6.39
CA LEU A 78 -10.27 -6.71 7.71
C LEU A 78 -11.41 -5.69 7.74
N ALA A 79 -11.24 -4.52 7.11
CA ALA A 79 -12.31 -3.54 7.00
C ALA A 79 -13.56 -4.10 6.30
N LYS A 80 -13.38 -4.91 5.24
CA LYS A 80 -14.48 -5.64 4.60
C LYS A 80 -15.13 -6.68 5.49
N GLU A 81 -14.35 -7.37 6.31
CA GLU A 81 -14.90 -8.32 7.29
C GLU A 81 -15.72 -7.61 8.36
N ILE A 82 -15.22 -6.48 8.86
CA ILE A 82 -15.97 -5.62 9.78
C ILE A 82 -17.30 -5.21 9.15
N GLU A 83 -17.29 -4.77 7.89
CA GLU A 83 -18.50 -4.40 7.16
C GLU A 83 -19.49 -5.58 7.04
N ARG A 84 -19.01 -6.78 6.73
CA ARG A 84 -19.84 -7.99 6.66
C ARG A 84 -20.44 -8.34 8.04
N THR A 85 -19.62 -8.28 9.09
CA THR A 85 -20.08 -8.55 10.46
C THR A 85 -21.12 -7.54 10.91
N ALA A 86 -20.89 -6.25 10.64
CA ALA A 86 -21.84 -5.19 10.91
C ALA A 86 -23.17 -5.39 10.17
N ALA A 87 -23.13 -5.90 8.94
CA ALA A 87 -24.33 -6.21 8.17
C ALA A 87 -25.16 -7.36 8.79
N LEU A 88 -24.52 -8.29 9.49
CA LEU A 88 -25.17 -9.43 10.15
C LEU A 88 -25.78 -9.07 11.51
N THR A 89 -25.27 -8.05 12.18
CA THR A 89 -25.75 -7.58 13.50
C THR A 89 -27.00 -6.70 13.44
N GLY A 90 -27.46 -6.36 12.24
CA GLY A 90 -28.71 -5.62 12.03
C GLY A 90 -28.57 -4.09 12.06
N ASP A 91 -27.61 -3.53 12.80
CA ASP A 91 -27.25 -2.11 12.74
C ASP A 91 -25.84 -1.95 12.14
N ARG A 92 -25.81 -1.57 10.89
CA ARG A 92 -24.56 -1.47 10.09
C ARG A 92 -23.58 -0.44 10.60
N THR A 93 -23.98 0.51 11.43
CA THR A 93 -23.13 1.62 11.88
C THR A 93 -22.81 1.58 13.37
N ALA A 94 -23.57 0.84 14.18
CA ALA A 94 -23.43 0.78 15.64
C ALA A 94 -22.60 -0.41 16.15
N ILE A 95 -21.85 -1.08 15.25
CA ILE A 95 -20.92 -2.11 15.70
C ILE A 95 -19.82 -1.48 16.56
N LYS A 96 -19.59 -2.06 17.74
CA LYS A 96 -18.66 -1.53 18.72
C LYS A 96 -17.24 -2.04 18.46
N ILE A 97 -16.32 -1.12 18.15
CA ILE A 97 -14.95 -1.41 17.74
C ILE A 97 -13.99 -0.66 18.66
N ALA A 98 -12.93 -1.32 19.11
CA ALA A 98 -11.82 -0.69 19.82
C ALA A 98 -10.54 -0.83 19.00
N ILE A 99 -9.84 0.28 18.80
CA ILE A 99 -8.59 0.35 18.03
C ILE A 99 -7.49 0.92 18.91
N ASP A 100 -6.37 0.21 18.95
CA ASP A 100 -5.17 0.67 19.65
C ASP A 100 -4.56 1.88 18.94
N THR A 101 -4.07 2.85 19.74
CA THR A 101 -3.43 4.06 19.24
C THR A 101 -1.90 4.05 19.36
N LYS A 102 -1.33 2.98 19.90
CA LYS A 102 0.12 2.84 20.04
C LYS A 102 0.83 3.07 18.70
N ASP A 103 1.92 3.84 18.72
CA ASP A 103 2.73 4.12 17.54
C ASP A 103 1.94 4.69 16.34
N ALA A 104 0.91 5.51 16.61
CA ALA A 104 0.02 6.09 15.60
C ALA A 104 -0.77 5.05 14.77
N TYR A 105 -0.95 3.84 15.32
CA TYR A 105 -1.60 2.71 14.67
C TYR A 105 -3.02 2.98 14.18
N GLN A 106 -3.73 3.95 14.77
CA GLN A 106 -5.10 4.32 14.43
C GLN A 106 -5.25 5.01 13.07
N TRP A 107 -4.19 5.57 12.46
CA TRP A 107 -4.31 6.41 11.28
C TRP A 107 -5.06 5.78 10.10
N PRO A 108 -4.69 4.59 9.63
CA PRO A 108 -5.45 3.98 8.54
C PRO A 108 -6.88 3.64 8.95
N TRP A 109 -7.08 3.20 10.18
CA TRP A 109 -8.38 2.79 10.70
C TRP A 109 -9.38 3.93 10.76
N GLN A 110 -8.94 5.15 11.08
CA GLN A 110 -9.80 6.34 11.07
C GLN A 110 -10.44 6.56 9.70
N TRP A 111 -9.73 6.25 8.62
CA TRP A 111 -10.28 6.32 7.28
C TRP A 111 -11.25 5.17 6.97
N TYR A 112 -10.86 3.94 7.23
CA TYR A 112 -11.68 2.77 6.94
C TYR A 112 -12.95 2.74 7.78
N LEU A 113 -12.88 3.15 9.05
CA LEU A 113 -13.98 3.09 10.01
C LEU A 113 -14.77 4.40 10.15
N ARG A 114 -14.56 5.38 9.29
CA ARG A 114 -15.21 6.70 9.37
C ARG A 114 -16.75 6.69 9.33
N ARG A 115 -17.36 5.58 8.92
CA ARG A 115 -18.82 5.41 8.85
C ARG A 115 -19.43 4.84 10.12
N TYR A 116 -18.60 4.34 11.02
CA TYR A 116 -19.04 3.71 12.26
C TYR A 116 -19.06 4.76 13.40
N THR A 117 -20.11 4.73 14.20
CA THR A 117 -20.34 5.71 15.27
C THR A 117 -19.73 5.30 16.60
N GLU A 118 -19.55 3.97 16.82
CA GLU A 118 -19.13 3.39 18.09
C GLU A 118 -17.67 2.88 18.05
N VAL A 119 -16.77 3.67 17.42
CA VAL A 119 -15.34 3.35 17.38
C VAL A 119 -14.61 4.10 18.48
N ILE A 120 -13.91 3.38 19.34
CA ILE A 120 -13.03 3.95 20.37
C ILE A 120 -11.58 3.79 19.93
N TYR A 121 -10.83 4.87 20.04
CA TYR A 121 -9.39 4.92 19.82
C TYR A 121 -8.70 5.20 21.16
N SER A 122 -7.95 4.22 21.68
CA SER A 122 -7.25 4.33 22.95
C SER A 122 -5.93 3.57 22.95
N ASP A 123 -4.95 4.03 23.72
CA ASP A 123 -3.72 3.26 23.93
C ASP A 123 -3.99 2.13 24.92
N HIS A 124 -3.92 0.90 24.42
CA HIS A 124 -4.23 -0.30 25.20
C HIS A 124 -3.14 -0.65 26.23
N SER A 125 -1.96 -0.02 26.17
CA SER A 125 -0.96 -0.14 27.25
C SER A 125 -1.32 0.66 28.50
N SER A 126 -2.25 1.61 28.38
CA SER A 126 -2.67 2.46 29.48
C SER A 126 -3.68 1.75 30.40
N ASP A 127 -3.57 1.96 31.72
CA ASP A 127 -4.59 1.49 32.69
C ASP A 127 -5.97 2.14 32.49
N LYS A 128 -6.01 3.21 31.69
CA LYS A 128 -7.23 3.89 31.28
C LYS A 128 -7.79 3.37 29.95
N ALA A 129 -7.20 2.33 29.36
CA ALA A 129 -7.69 1.75 28.14
C ALA A 129 -9.11 1.21 28.34
N VAL A 130 -10.07 1.87 27.72
CA VAL A 130 -11.46 1.45 27.75
C VAL A 130 -11.66 0.39 26.69
N VAL A 131 -11.29 -0.84 27.02
CA VAL A 131 -11.80 -2.01 26.31
C VAL A 131 -13.12 -2.32 26.99
N GLY A 132 -14.21 -1.76 26.50
CA GLY A 132 -15.54 -2.04 27.09
C GLY A 132 -15.92 -3.50 26.88
N ASP A 133 -16.57 -4.11 27.89
CA ASP A 133 -17.03 -5.51 27.87
C ASP A 133 -18.01 -5.82 26.74
N ASP A 134 -18.49 -4.80 26.06
CA ASP A 134 -19.50 -4.86 25.03
C ASP A 134 -18.91 -4.66 23.61
N ARG A 135 -17.60 -4.64 23.45
CA ARG A 135 -16.95 -4.50 22.13
C ARG A 135 -16.98 -5.83 21.38
N LEU A 136 -17.36 -5.76 20.12
CA LEU A 136 -17.40 -6.93 19.26
C LEU A 136 -16.04 -7.21 18.59
N ILE A 137 -15.28 -6.16 18.28
CA ILE A 137 -13.99 -6.24 17.59
C ILE A 137 -12.97 -5.37 18.30
N ILE A 138 -11.82 -5.96 18.60
CA ILE A 138 -10.68 -5.26 19.19
C ILE A 138 -9.47 -5.46 18.30
N VAL A 139 -8.85 -4.37 17.87
CA VAL A 139 -7.65 -4.38 17.04
C VAL A 139 -6.50 -3.78 17.86
N VAL A 140 -5.48 -4.60 18.10
CA VAL A 140 -4.37 -4.30 19.01
C VAL A 140 -3.06 -4.24 18.24
N ASN A 141 -2.20 -3.28 18.60
CA ASN A 141 -0.82 -3.25 18.14
C ASN A 141 -0.04 -4.42 18.77
N GLU A 142 0.87 -5.04 18.02
CA GLU A 142 1.67 -6.16 18.50
C GLU A 142 2.48 -5.81 19.76
N HIS A 143 2.96 -4.58 19.91
CA HIS A 143 3.68 -4.11 21.09
C HIS A 143 2.83 -4.12 22.37
N ASN A 144 1.50 -4.00 22.23
CA ASN A 144 0.56 -4.03 23.34
C ASN A 144 -0.15 -5.38 23.48
N ASN A 145 0.15 -6.36 22.64
CA ASN A 145 -0.62 -7.60 22.55
C ASN A 145 -0.70 -8.37 23.87
N ALA A 146 0.44 -8.60 24.53
CA ALA A 146 0.49 -9.36 25.78
C ALA A 146 -0.31 -8.68 26.90
N GLU A 147 -0.22 -7.36 27.02
CA GLU A 147 -0.93 -6.58 28.02
C GLU A 147 -2.44 -6.49 27.70
N SER A 148 -2.77 -6.30 26.44
CA SER A 148 -4.17 -6.24 26.00
C SER A 148 -4.88 -7.56 26.16
N ILE A 149 -4.25 -8.70 25.86
CA ILE A 149 -4.84 -10.03 26.05
C ILE A 149 -5.18 -10.26 27.53
N SER A 150 -4.32 -9.83 28.46
CA SER A 150 -4.57 -9.99 29.88
C SER A 150 -5.77 -9.17 30.40
N LYS A 151 -6.19 -8.16 29.66
CA LYS A 151 -7.29 -7.23 30.00
C LYS A 151 -8.57 -7.50 29.17
N LEU A 152 -8.55 -8.52 28.29
CA LEU A 152 -9.72 -8.86 27.49
C LEU A 152 -10.84 -9.39 28.39
N PRO A 153 -12.10 -8.97 28.15
CA PRO A 153 -13.26 -9.54 28.82
C PRO A 153 -13.44 -11.03 28.51
N ASP A 154 -14.16 -11.72 29.39
CA ASP A 154 -14.55 -13.11 29.15
C ASP A 154 -15.34 -13.24 27.85
N GLY A 155 -14.99 -14.25 27.04
CA GLY A 155 -15.65 -14.52 25.76
C GLY A 155 -14.90 -14.02 24.53
N PHE A 156 -13.81 -13.27 24.68
CA PHE A 156 -12.93 -12.97 23.57
C PHE A 156 -11.95 -14.11 23.32
N SER A 157 -11.67 -14.35 22.06
CA SER A 157 -10.60 -15.26 21.63
C SER A 157 -9.53 -14.48 20.89
N GLU A 158 -8.28 -14.92 20.97
CA GLU A 158 -7.20 -14.37 20.17
C GLU A 158 -7.56 -14.52 18.68
N GLY A 159 -7.52 -13.39 17.98
CA GLY A 159 -7.75 -13.32 16.56
C GLY A 159 -6.49 -13.67 15.75
N ARG A 160 -6.48 -13.24 14.51
CA ARG A 160 -5.33 -13.42 13.61
C ARG A 160 -4.40 -12.22 13.63
N ARG A 161 -3.12 -12.47 13.39
CA ARG A 161 -2.15 -11.42 13.15
C ARG A 161 -2.33 -10.86 11.74
N LEU A 162 -2.23 -9.53 11.62
CA LEU A 162 -2.34 -8.79 10.38
C LEU A 162 -1.09 -7.95 10.17
N VAL A 163 -0.69 -7.81 8.93
CA VAL A 163 0.40 -6.91 8.59
C VAL A 163 -0.16 -5.49 8.48
N HIS A 164 0.23 -4.64 9.40
CA HIS A 164 -0.08 -3.22 9.39
C HIS A 164 1.19 -2.47 9.04
N ARG A 165 1.37 -2.10 7.78
CA ARG A 165 2.54 -1.33 7.38
C ARG A 165 2.27 0.14 7.61
N TRP A 166 3.18 0.76 8.33
CA TRP A 166 3.22 2.18 8.59
C TRP A 166 4.69 2.63 8.52
N TRP A 167 4.98 3.57 7.65
CA TRP A 167 6.34 4.06 7.41
C TRP A 167 6.49 5.49 7.88
#